data_30b5bc53c623bacd80884ef204e1efe0
#
_entry.id   30b5bc53c623bacd80884ef204e1efe0
#
_cell.length_a   1.000
_cell.length_b   1.000
_cell.length_c   1.000
_cell.angle_alpha   90.00
_cell.angle_beta   90.00
_cell.angle_gamma   90.00
#
_symmetry.space_group_name_H-M   'P 1'
#
loop_
_entity.id
_entity.type
_entity.pdbx_description
1 polymer ?
#
loop_
_entity_poly.entity_id
_entity_poly.type
_entity_poly.pdbx_seq_one_letter_code
_entity_poly.pdbx_strand_id
1 'polypeptide(L)'
;MLKITTQTGGTETIFELEGKLAGPWVQELKGCWRQAVIGDQQVRVMLNAVTFIDGAGRKLLADMHRQGAELAAEEFMMKAIIEEIIRGED
;
A
#
# COMPACT_ATOMS: atom_id res chain seq x y z
N MET A 1 -2.91 14.83 0.68
CA MET A 1 -4.07 14.19 0.10
C MET A 1 -3.69 12.92 -0.65
N LEU A 2 -4.50 11.90 -0.57
CA LEU A 2 -4.22 10.63 -1.22
C LEU A 2 -5.41 10.20 -2.06
N LYS A 3 -5.15 9.80 -3.29
CA LYS A 3 -6.17 9.20 -4.13
C LYS A 3 -5.95 7.70 -4.17
N ILE A 4 -6.99 6.94 -3.86
CA ILE A 4 -6.94 5.48 -3.88
C ILE A 4 -7.87 5.00 -4.96
N THR A 5 -7.32 4.30 -5.95
CA THR A 5 -8.12 3.67 -7.00
C THR A 5 -8.08 2.18 -6.78
N THR A 6 -9.24 1.56 -6.67
CA THR A 6 -9.36 0.14 -6.39
C THR A 6 -9.83 -0.60 -7.63
N GLN A 7 -9.10 -1.65 -8.01
CA GLN A 7 -9.49 -2.53 -9.11
C GLN A 7 -9.57 -3.94 -8.55
N THR A 8 -10.75 -4.54 -8.67
CA THR A 8 -10.98 -5.89 -8.18
C THR A 8 -11.35 -6.80 -9.36
N GLY A 9 -10.67 -7.93 -9.47
CA GLY A 9 -10.97 -8.89 -10.51
C GLY A 9 -10.56 -10.26 -10.06
N GLY A 10 -11.46 -11.24 -10.20
CA GLY A 10 -11.18 -12.59 -9.79
C GLY A 10 -10.86 -12.65 -8.31
N THR A 11 -9.64 -13.08 -7.98
CA THR A 11 -9.21 -13.22 -6.59
C THR A 11 -8.23 -12.13 -6.18
N GLU A 12 -8.04 -11.11 -7.01
CA GLU A 12 -7.04 -10.08 -6.74
C GLU A 12 -7.68 -8.70 -6.63
N THR A 13 -7.18 -7.90 -5.68
CA THR A 13 -7.54 -6.49 -5.56
C THR A 13 -6.27 -5.67 -5.67
N ILE A 14 -6.27 -4.68 -6.54
CA ILE A 14 -5.13 -3.79 -6.76
C ILE A 14 -5.52 -2.41 -6.28
N PHE A 15 -4.71 -1.85 -5.38
CA PHE A 15 -4.87 -0.46 -4.93
C PHE A 15 -3.80 0.37 -5.61
N GLU A 16 -4.23 1.34 -6.41
CA GLU A 16 -3.31 2.31 -7.01
C GLU A 16 -3.37 3.58 -6.19
N LEU A 17 -2.24 3.98 -5.62
CA LEU A 17 -2.17 5.13 -4.75
C LEU A 17 -1.51 6.30 -5.45
N GLU A 18 -2.05 7.50 -5.23
CA GLU A 18 -1.52 8.71 -5.82
C GLU A 18 -1.52 9.82 -4.78
N GLY A 19 -0.37 10.46 -4.56
CA GLY A 19 -0.24 11.56 -3.66
C GLY A 19 0.51 11.21 -2.39
N LYS A 20 0.00 11.65 -1.24
CA LYS A 20 0.69 11.51 0.03
C LYS A 20 -0.03 10.49 0.93
N LEU A 21 0.68 9.42 1.26
CA LEU A 21 0.16 8.43 2.20
C LEU A 21 0.57 8.88 3.59
N ALA A 22 -0.23 9.74 4.19
CA ALA A 22 0.09 10.38 5.46
C ALA A 22 -1.17 10.81 6.17
N GLY A 23 -1.09 10.96 7.49
CA GLY A 23 -2.18 11.46 8.31
C GLY A 23 -3.42 10.59 8.21
N PRO A 24 -4.61 11.21 8.08
CA PRO A 24 -5.86 10.44 8.06
C PRO A 24 -5.99 9.50 6.85
N TRP A 25 -5.20 9.75 5.80
CA TRP A 25 -5.25 8.92 4.60
C TRP A 25 -4.71 7.52 4.84
N VAL A 26 -3.87 7.36 5.86
CA VAL A 26 -3.38 6.04 6.26
C VAL A 26 -4.55 5.17 6.73
N GLN A 27 -5.48 5.76 7.49
CA GLN A 27 -6.66 5.03 7.94
C GLN A 27 -7.59 4.69 6.79
N GLU A 28 -7.68 5.56 5.79
CA GLU A 28 -8.46 5.28 4.59
C GLU A 28 -7.95 4.04 3.89
N LEU A 29 -6.65 3.96 3.67
CA LEU A 29 -6.05 2.80 3.02
C LEU A 29 -6.26 1.55 3.86
N LYS A 30 -6.10 1.67 5.17
CA LYS A 30 -6.27 0.54 6.07
C LYS A 30 -7.68 -0.03 5.97
N GLY A 31 -8.69 0.85 5.87
CA GLY A 31 -10.07 0.42 5.72
C GLY A 31 -10.29 -0.34 4.43
N CYS A 32 -9.73 0.17 3.33
CA CYS A 32 -9.83 -0.52 2.04
C CYS A 32 -9.17 -1.89 2.09
N TRP A 33 -8.00 -1.96 2.72
CA TRP A 33 -7.27 -3.21 2.86
C TRP A 33 -8.07 -4.24 3.66
N ARG A 34 -8.67 -3.81 4.77
CA ARG A 34 -9.48 -4.72 5.60
C ARG A 34 -10.63 -5.32 4.81
N GLN A 35 -11.28 -4.53 3.97
CA GLN A 35 -12.36 -5.04 3.14
C GLN A 35 -11.87 -6.11 2.18
N ALA A 36 -10.70 -5.90 1.59
CA ALA A 36 -10.12 -6.88 0.67
C ALA A 36 -9.75 -8.17 1.41
N VAL A 37 -9.22 -8.05 2.62
CA VAL A 37 -8.85 -9.22 3.42
C VAL A 37 -10.09 -10.03 3.81
N ILE A 38 -11.17 -9.35 4.19
CA ILE A 38 -12.44 -10.02 4.51
C ILE A 38 -12.94 -10.78 3.29
N GLY A 39 -12.76 -10.23 2.10
CA GLY A 39 -13.15 -10.88 0.85
C GLY A 39 -12.18 -11.95 0.38
N ASP A 40 -11.15 -12.26 1.17
CA ASP A 40 -10.14 -13.28 0.83
C ASP A 40 -9.43 -12.98 -0.49
N GLN A 41 -9.18 -11.70 -0.74
CA GLN A 41 -8.53 -11.26 -1.97
C GLN A 41 -7.03 -11.20 -1.81
N GLN A 42 -6.30 -11.51 -2.89
CA GLN A 42 -4.88 -11.24 -2.96
C GLN A 42 -4.72 -9.74 -3.19
N VAL A 43 -3.89 -9.08 -2.40
CA VAL A 43 -3.78 -7.62 -2.44
C VAL A 43 -2.45 -7.19 -3.05
N ARG A 44 -2.51 -6.23 -3.97
CA ARG A 44 -1.33 -5.59 -4.53
C ARG A 44 -1.49 -4.08 -4.38
N VAL A 45 -0.44 -3.41 -3.95
CA VAL A 45 -0.43 -1.96 -3.77
C VAL A 45 0.57 -1.35 -4.75
N MET A 46 0.09 -0.49 -5.64
CA MET A 46 0.92 0.17 -6.64
C MET A 46 1.26 1.57 -6.13
N LEU A 47 2.53 1.85 -6.00
CA LEU A 47 3.02 3.07 -5.36
C LEU A 47 3.71 4.02 -6.34
N ASN A 48 3.49 3.85 -7.64
CA ASN A 48 4.19 4.65 -8.66
C ASN A 48 3.98 6.16 -8.53
N ALA A 49 2.78 6.56 -8.11
CA ALA A 49 2.42 7.98 -8.05
C ALA A 49 2.41 8.52 -6.62
N VAL A 50 2.96 7.79 -5.67
CA VAL A 50 3.04 8.25 -4.29
C VAL A 50 4.27 9.16 -4.14
N THR A 51 4.06 10.34 -3.54
CA THR A 51 5.11 11.34 -3.41
C THR A 51 5.65 11.46 -2.00
N PHE A 52 4.96 10.89 -1.02
CA PHE A 52 5.39 10.95 0.37
C PHE A 52 4.68 9.87 1.18
N ILE A 53 5.42 9.27 2.11
CA ILE A 53 4.87 8.27 3.05
C ILE A 53 5.37 8.64 4.43
N ASP A 54 4.44 8.89 5.38
CA ASP A 54 4.85 9.20 6.76
C ASP A 54 5.13 7.90 7.54
N GLY A 55 5.51 8.05 8.81
CA GLY A 55 5.83 6.88 9.63
C GLY A 55 4.68 5.90 9.77
N ALA A 56 3.46 6.42 9.94
CA ALA A 56 2.28 5.56 10.06
C ALA A 56 2.00 4.84 8.73
N GLY A 57 2.22 5.54 7.62
CA GLY A 57 2.06 4.94 6.30
C GLY A 57 3.07 3.81 6.06
N ARG A 58 4.34 4.03 6.46
CA ARG A 58 5.35 2.99 6.35
C ARG A 58 4.97 1.77 7.16
N LYS A 59 4.48 1.99 8.37
CA LYS A 59 4.10 0.89 9.25
C LYS A 59 2.94 0.10 8.66
N LEU A 60 1.95 0.79 8.11
CA LEU A 60 0.82 0.12 7.48
C LEU A 60 1.27 -0.73 6.29
N LEU A 61 2.12 -0.17 5.43
CA LEU A 61 2.60 -0.92 4.26
C LEU A 61 3.40 -2.15 4.69
N ALA A 62 4.19 -2.01 5.75
CA ALA A 62 4.93 -3.15 6.28
C ALA A 62 4.00 -4.24 6.80
N ASP A 63 2.95 -3.84 7.52
CA ASP A 63 1.95 -4.78 8.01
C ASP A 63 1.26 -5.50 6.86
N MET A 64 0.89 -4.75 5.83
CA MET A 64 0.25 -5.34 4.66
C MET A 64 1.18 -6.35 4.00
N HIS A 65 2.44 -6.01 3.85
CA HIS A 65 3.43 -6.90 3.25
C HIS A 65 3.58 -8.18 4.07
N ARG A 66 3.64 -8.06 5.40
CA ARG A 66 3.78 -9.23 6.26
C ARG A 66 2.58 -10.17 6.14
N GLN A 67 1.43 -9.64 5.78
CA GLN A 67 0.22 -10.44 5.64
C GLN A 67 -0.02 -10.89 4.20
N GLY A 68 0.98 -10.72 3.34
CA GLY A 68 0.95 -11.29 2.01
C GLY A 68 0.65 -10.31 0.89
N ALA A 69 0.43 -9.04 1.20
CA ALA A 69 0.21 -8.04 0.14
C ALA A 69 1.52 -7.76 -0.59
N GLU A 70 1.41 -7.51 -1.88
CA GLU A 70 2.56 -7.16 -2.70
C GLU A 70 2.64 -5.65 -2.82
N LEU A 71 3.83 -5.09 -2.55
CA LEU A 71 4.08 -3.66 -2.74
C LEU A 71 4.89 -3.51 -4.01
N ALA A 72 4.44 -2.69 -4.94
CA ALA A 72 5.06 -2.60 -6.26
C ALA A 72 5.23 -1.15 -6.70
N ALA A 73 6.30 -0.89 -7.42
CA ALA A 73 6.56 0.39 -8.05
C ALA A 73 7.52 0.18 -9.21
N GLU A 74 7.42 1.06 -10.21
CA GLU A 74 8.36 1.03 -11.33
C GLU A 74 9.42 2.12 -11.18
N GLU A 75 9.09 3.16 -10.42
CA GLU A 75 9.99 4.29 -10.24
C GLU A 75 11.08 3.93 -9.24
N PHE A 76 12.32 4.29 -9.59
CA PHE A 76 13.51 3.84 -8.85
C PHE A 76 13.50 4.24 -7.38
N MET A 77 13.18 5.50 -7.10
CA MET A 77 13.19 5.98 -5.71
C MET A 77 12.15 5.27 -4.87
N MET A 78 10.98 5.03 -5.43
CA MET A 78 9.93 4.36 -4.70
C MET A 78 10.28 2.88 -4.48
N LYS A 79 10.94 2.24 -5.43
CA LYS A 79 11.42 0.88 -5.22
C LYS A 79 12.37 0.80 -4.03
N ALA A 80 13.25 1.79 -3.90
CA ALA A 80 14.19 1.83 -2.78
C ALA A 80 13.45 2.00 -1.45
N ILE A 81 12.42 2.84 -1.44
CA ILE A 81 11.61 3.06 -0.24
C ILE A 81 10.88 1.78 0.15
N ILE A 82 10.32 1.08 -0.83
CA ILE A 82 9.64 -0.19 -0.58
C ILE A 82 10.61 -1.19 0.04
N GLU A 83 11.83 -1.30 -0.50
CA GLU A 83 12.82 -2.21 0.06
C GLU A 83 13.17 -1.84 1.49
N GLU A 84 13.27 -0.55 1.79
CA GLU A 84 13.51 -0.09 3.14
C GLU A 84 12.40 -0.51 4.08
N ILE A 85 11.14 -0.34 3.64
CA ILE A 85 9.99 -0.69 4.44
C ILE A 85 10.00 -2.19 4.76
N ILE A 86 10.23 -3.01 3.75
CA ILE A 86 10.22 -4.45 3.92
C ILE A 86 11.37 -4.90 4.82
N ARG A 87 12.56 -4.34 4.61
CA ARG A 87 13.75 -4.75 5.33
C ARG A 87 13.80 -4.19 6.75
N GLY A 88 13.33 -2.97 6.92
CA GLY A 88 13.44 -2.26 8.18
C GLY A 88 12.39 -2.61 9.20
N GLU A 89 11.45 -3.46 8.84
CA GLU A 89 10.39 -3.87 9.74
C GLU A 89 10.83 -5.04 10.57
N ASP A 90 11.13 -4.78 11.77
CA ASP A 90 11.56 -5.82 12.68
C ASP A 90 10.48 -6.16 13.66
#